data_7ab66cd86f79bcfa8a5a0e0471f9234e
#
_entry.id   7ab66cd86f79bcfa8a5a0e0471f9234e
#
_cell.length_a   1.000
_cell.length_b   1.000
_cell.length_c   1.000
_cell.angle_alpha   90.00
_cell.angle_beta   90.00
_cell.angle_gamma   90.00
#
_symmetry.space_group_name_H-M   'P 1'
#
loop_
_entity.id
_entity.type
_entity.pdbx_description
1 polymer ?
#
loop_
_entity_poly.entity_id
_entity_poly.type
_entity_poly.pdbx_seq_one_letter_code
_entity_poly.pdbx_strand_id
1 'polypeptide(L)'
;MVLKRKFDADESYLRMVTEMRGQLHSAKFSGEKSSVDSELGLVLMLPGLLRRVVFAAYRGLEAFGMFPRAFIDNDPLYASLFLTDLGSLGLDPAYHHLYEYGTIGIFGAIGRARTELVGDPNTGRMERQRIASVRWSFDERVEDGLYAGYGIKFVKRLMEDPVKGGIAVGDDATLAQLGAVELDLTAGSSDSVVVDDA
;
A
#
# COMPACT_ATOMS: atom_id res chain seq x y z
N MET A 1 -0.02 8.96 -6.83
CA MET A 1 -1.23 8.26 -7.25
C MET A 1 -1.65 7.32 -6.13
N VAL A 2 -2.91 7.34 -5.71
CA VAL A 2 -3.44 6.49 -4.64
C VAL A 2 -4.57 5.66 -5.22
N LEU A 3 -4.58 4.36 -4.90
CA LEU A 3 -5.61 3.41 -5.30
C LEU A 3 -6.30 2.91 -4.04
N LYS A 4 -7.64 3.01 -3.99
CA LYS A 4 -8.45 2.44 -2.93
C LYS A 4 -9.14 1.19 -3.44
N ARG A 5 -9.07 0.11 -2.67
CA ARG A 5 -9.77 -1.14 -2.96
C ARG A 5 -10.37 -1.76 -1.70
N LYS A 6 -11.55 -2.30 -1.83
CA LYS A 6 -12.16 -3.21 -0.84
C LYS A 6 -11.86 -4.64 -1.27
N PHE A 7 -11.49 -5.47 -0.31
CA PHE A 7 -11.24 -6.89 -0.53
C PHE A 7 -12.37 -7.71 0.08
N ASP A 8 -12.83 -8.69 -0.65
CA ASP A 8 -13.78 -9.68 -0.15
C ASP A 8 -13.02 -10.87 0.45
N ALA A 9 -13.55 -11.47 1.52
CA ALA A 9 -12.89 -12.57 2.22
C ALA A 9 -12.68 -13.82 1.32
N ASP A 10 -13.54 -14.01 0.34
CA ASP A 10 -13.52 -15.15 -0.57
C ASP A 10 -12.78 -14.85 -1.90
N GLU A 11 -12.16 -13.68 -2.02
CA GLU A 11 -11.47 -13.29 -3.24
C GLU A 11 -10.16 -14.06 -3.40
N SER A 12 -9.95 -14.64 -4.59
CA SER A 12 -8.68 -15.30 -4.89
C SER A 12 -7.54 -14.32 -5.03
N TYR A 13 -6.35 -14.70 -4.57
CA TYR A 13 -5.13 -13.88 -4.67
C TYR A 13 -4.84 -13.43 -6.11
N LEU A 14 -4.99 -14.34 -7.08
CA LEU A 14 -4.77 -14.05 -8.50
C LEU A 14 -5.71 -12.95 -9.02
N ARG A 15 -7.00 -13.05 -8.69
CA ARG A 15 -7.97 -12.03 -9.05
C ARG A 15 -7.62 -10.69 -8.45
N MET A 16 -7.28 -10.68 -7.17
CA MET A 16 -6.83 -9.48 -6.46
C MET A 16 -5.66 -8.79 -7.18
N VAL A 17 -4.60 -9.55 -7.49
CA VAL A 17 -3.40 -9.01 -8.15
C VAL A 17 -3.71 -8.51 -9.56
N THR A 18 -4.48 -9.28 -10.34
CA THR A 18 -4.82 -8.92 -11.73
C THR A 18 -5.64 -7.64 -11.78
N GLU A 19 -6.66 -7.51 -10.94
CA GLU A 19 -7.49 -6.32 -10.90
C GLU A 19 -6.72 -5.09 -10.38
N MET A 20 -5.90 -5.24 -9.33
CA MET A 20 -5.05 -4.15 -8.86
C MET A 20 -4.07 -3.67 -9.93
N ARG A 21 -3.46 -4.57 -10.67
CA ARG A 21 -2.58 -4.21 -11.80
C ARG A 21 -3.33 -3.47 -12.90
N GLY A 22 -4.50 -3.96 -13.27
CA GLY A 22 -5.36 -3.29 -14.26
C GLY A 22 -5.71 -1.86 -13.84
N GLN A 23 -6.10 -1.67 -12.59
CA GLN A 23 -6.41 -0.36 -12.04
C GLN A 23 -5.19 0.56 -11.96
N LEU A 24 -4.03 0.05 -11.54
CA LEU A 24 -2.77 0.79 -11.50
C LEU A 24 -2.34 1.22 -12.90
N HIS A 25 -2.42 0.32 -13.87
CA HIS A 25 -2.09 0.62 -15.27
C HIS A 25 -3.03 1.70 -15.83
N SER A 26 -4.34 1.52 -15.69
CA SER A 26 -5.32 2.50 -16.15
C SER A 26 -5.09 3.88 -15.51
N ALA A 27 -4.91 3.94 -14.20
CA ALA A 27 -4.70 5.18 -13.49
C ALA A 27 -3.35 5.87 -13.85
N LYS A 28 -2.33 5.11 -14.21
CA LYS A 28 -1.03 5.66 -14.64
C LYS A 28 -1.11 6.30 -16.04
N PHE A 29 -1.92 5.73 -16.94
CA PHE A 29 -2.00 6.15 -18.33
C PHE A 29 -3.20 7.04 -18.67
N SER A 30 -4.29 7.00 -17.87
CA SER A 30 -5.49 7.81 -18.12
C SER A 30 -5.32 9.29 -17.78
N GLY A 31 -4.33 9.64 -16.96
CA GLY A 31 -4.14 11.03 -16.51
C GLY A 31 -5.35 11.61 -15.76
N GLU A 32 -6.32 10.76 -15.39
CA GLU A 32 -7.51 11.20 -14.66
C GLU A 32 -7.11 11.78 -13.31
N LYS A 33 -7.50 13.03 -13.11
CA LYS A 33 -7.43 13.65 -11.77
C LYS A 33 -8.37 12.87 -10.86
N SER A 34 -7.92 12.57 -9.66
CA SER A 34 -8.79 11.99 -8.63
C SER A 34 -10.04 12.87 -8.46
N SER A 35 -11.20 12.25 -8.28
CA SER A 35 -12.42 12.98 -7.94
C SER A 35 -12.22 13.89 -6.72
N VAL A 36 -11.44 13.42 -5.76
CA VAL A 36 -11.04 14.16 -4.56
C VAL A 36 -10.28 15.45 -4.88
N ASP A 37 -9.39 15.44 -5.88
CA ASP A 37 -8.66 16.65 -6.29
C ASP A 37 -9.61 17.72 -6.87
N SER A 38 -10.64 17.30 -7.58
CA SER A 38 -11.65 18.21 -8.17
C SER A 38 -12.56 18.82 -7.09
N GLU A 39 -13.01 18.00 -6.14
CA GLU A 39 -13.85 18.44 -5.01
C GLU A 39 -13.08 19.36 -4.07
N LEU A 40 -11.85 19.01 -3.76
CA LEU A 40 -10.96 19.84 -2.95
C LEU A 40 -10.67 21.19 -3.64
N GLY A 41 -10.46 21.18 -4.94
CA GLY A 41 -10.26 22.39 -5.74
C GLY A 41 -11.45 23.36 -5.61
N LEU A 42 -12.66 22.87 -5.63
CA LEU A 42 -13.88 23.69 -5.45
C LEU A 42 -13.95 24.29 -4.04
N VAL A 43 -13.64 23.51 -3.00
CA VAL A 43 -13.63 24.00 -1.62
C VAL A 43 -12.51 25.03 -1.39
N LEU A 44 -11.38 24.86 -2.03
CA LEU A 44 -10.25 25.82 -1.91
C LEU A 44 -10.54 27.17 -2.57
N MET A 45 -11.44 27.23 -3.52
CA MET A 45 -11.92 28.50 -4.14
C MET A 45 -12.81 29.34 -3.23
N LEU A 46 -13.37 28.75 -2.16
CA LEU A 46 -14.23 29.46 -1.22
C LEU A 46 -13.45 30.49 -0.41
N PRO A 47 -14.10 31.65 -0.05
CA PRO A 47 -13.54 32.60 0.90
C PRO A 47 -13.15 31.92 2.22
N GLY A 48 -12.07 32.40 2.85
CA GLY A 48 -11.46 31.75 4.01
C GLY A 48 -12.43 31.45 5.17
N LEU A 49 -13.39 32.33 5.43
CA LEU A 49 -14.40 32.12 6.47
C LEU A 49 -15.36 30.98 6.09
N LEU A 50 -15.85 30.97 4.86
CA LEU A 50 -16.76 29.93 4.38
C LEU A 50 -16.06 28.56 4.35
N ARG A 51 -14.81 28.52 3.92
CA ARG A 51 -13.96 27.32 3.98
C ARG A 51 -13.84 26.76 5.40
N ARG A 52 -13.63 27.63 6.41
CA ARG A 52 -13.60 27.18 7.83
C ARG A 52 -14.93 26.57 8.27
N VAL A 53 -16.06 27.16 7.87
CA VAL A 53 -17.38 26.62 8.19
C VAL A 53 -17.61 25.27 7.53
N VAL A 54 -17.22 25.11 6.27
CA VAL A 54 -17.32 23.85 5.54
C VAL A 54 -16.49 22.77 6.24
N PHE A 55 -15.23 23.04 6.58
CA PHE A 55 -14.38 22.08 7.28
C PHE A 55 -14.88 21.78 8.70
N ALA A 56 -15.43 22.75 9.41
CA ALA A 56 -16.01 22.51 10.74
C ALA A 56 -17.27 21.63 10.64
N ALA A 57 -18.12 21.86 9.68
CA ALA A 57 -19.30 21.01 9.41
C ALA A 57 -18.89 19.61 9.01
N TYR A 58 -17.89 19.47 8.13
CA TYR A 58 -17.30 18.20 7.74
C TYR A 58 -16.81 17.40 8.96
N ARG A 59 -15.97 18.00 9.80
CA ARG A 59 -15.47 17.36 11.04
C ARG A 59 -16.59 17.02 12.02
N GLY A 60 -17.62 17.84 12.09
CA GLY A 60 -18.80 17.56 12.89
C GLY A 60 -19.55 16.32 12.42
N LEU A 61 -19.84 16.24 11.10
CA LEU A 61 -20.50 15.08 10.52
C LEU A 61 -19.68 13.78 10.69
N GLU A 62 -18.36 13.87 10.52
CA GLU A 62 -17.43 12.76 10.73
C GLU A 62 -17.46 12.29 12.19
N ALA A 63 -17.37 13.20 13.15
CA ALA A 63 -17.38 12.88 14.58
C ALA A 63 -18.66 12.18 15.06
N PHE A 64 -19.80 12.47 14.40
CA PHE A 64 -21.08 11.82 14.69
C PHE A 64 -21.35 10.59 13.80
N GLY A 65 -20.41 10.19 12.94
CA GLY A 65 -20.59 9.07 12.03
C GLY A 65 -21.68 9.30 10.96
N MET A 66 -22.05 10.55 10.73
CA MET A 66 -23.10 10.94 9.77
C MET A 66 -22.55 11.29 8.38
N PHE A 67 -21.29 10.95 8.12
CA PHE A 67 -20.67 11.28 6.85
C PHE A 67 -21.24 10.43 5.70
N PRO A 68 -21.61 11.03 4.56
CA PRO A 68 -22.24 10.29 3.46
C PRO A 68 -21.30 9.21 2.89
N ARG A 69 -21.84 8.00 2.69
CA ARG A 69 -21.07 6.85 2.17
C ARG A 69 -20.40 7.13 0.82
N ALA A 70 -21.04 7.91 -0.03
CA ALA A 70 -20.48 8.25 -1.34
C ALA A 70 -19.10 8.95 -1.23
N PHE A 71 -18.91 9.81 -0.22
CA PHE A 71 -17.61 10.43 0.03
C PHE A 71 -16.61 9.44 0.65
N ILE A 72 -17.07 8.65 1.63
CA ILE A 72 -16.23 7.62 2.28
C ILE A 72 -15.73 6.61 1.24
N ASP A 73 -16.59 6.17 0.32
CA ASP A 73 -16.22 5.15 -0.66
C ASP A 73 -15.19 5.64 -1.67
N ASN A 74 -15.20 6.92 -2.01
CA ASN A 74 -14.28 7.52 -2.98
C ASN A 74 -12.97 8.03 -2.36
N ASP A 75 -12.98 8.39 -1.08
CA ASP A 75 -11.79 8.93 -0.42
C ASP A 75 -10.85 7.81 0.03
N PRO A 76 -9.58 7.77 -0.46
CA PRO A 76 -8.61 6.75 -0.11
C PRO A 76 -8.19 6.75 1.36
N LEU A 77 -8.40 7.84 2.10
CA LEU A 77 -8.06 7.92 3.51
C LEU A 77 -9.06 7.21 4.43
N TYR A 78 -10.24 6.82 3.89
CA TYR A 78 -11.17 5.93 4.58
C TYR A 78 -10.90 4.47 4.21
N ALA A 79 -9.82 3.94 4.77
CA ALA A 79 -9.39 2.55 4.62
C ALA A 79 -8.85 2.03 5.96
N SER A 80 -8.74 0.72 6.12
CA SER A 80 -8.15 0.11 7.31
C SER A 80 -6.62 0.10 7.26
N LEU A 81 -6.08 -0.02 6.06
CA LEU A 81 -4.65 -0.14 5.81
C LEU A 81 -4.25 0.76 4.64
N PHE A 82 -3.16 1.49 4.79
CA PHE A 82 -2.51 2.23 3.70
C PHE A 82 -1.11 1.68 3.47
N LEU A 83 -0.83 1.32 2.21
CA LEU A 83 0.50 0.86 1.81
C LEU A 83 1.09 1.83 0.79
N THR A 84 2.35 2.19 0.99
CA THR A 84 3.12 2.95 0.02
C THR A 84 4.38 2.18 -0.38
N ASP A 85 4.68 2.19 -1.67
CA ASP A 85 5.90 1.59 -2.22
C ASP A 85 6.91 2.69 -2.56
N LEU A 86 7.93 2.81 -1.72
CA LEU A 86 9.08 3.68 -1.93
C LEU A 86 10.20 2.95 -2.69
N GLY A 87 10.11 1.62 -2.77
CA GLY A 87 11.08 0.78 -3.47
C GLY A 87 11.09 1.03 -4.96
N SER A 88 9.94 1.36 -5.57
CA SER A 88 9.83 1.76 -6.97
C SER A 88 10.59 3.07 -7.29
N LEU A 89 10.86 3.89 -6.28
CA LEU A 89 11.67 5.12 -6.37
C LEU A 89 13.13 4.90 -5.95
N GLY A 90 13.53 3.65 -5.67
CA GLY A 90 14.86 3.32 -5.18
C GLY A 90 15.15 3.73 -3.73
N LEU A 91 14.10 4.11 -2.97
CA LEU A 91 14.24 4.64 -1.61
C LEU A 91 14.10 3.54 -0.55
N ASP A 92 14.75 3.75 0.59
CA ASP A 92 14.54 2.94 1.79
C ASP A 92 13.19 3.33 2.45
N PRO A 93 12.59 2.42 3.23
CA PRO A 93 11.29 2.72 3.84
C PRO A 93 11.44 3.82 4.89
N ALA A 94 10.60 4.84 4.81
CA ALA A 94 10.54 5.92 5.79
C ALA A 94 9.54 5.61 6.90
N TYR A 95 9.76 6.16 8.09
CA TYR A 95 8.71 6.23 9.10
C TYR A 95 7.70 7.29 8.69
N HIS A 96 6.44 6.92 8.73
CA HIS A 96 5.35 7.81 8.39
C HIS A 96 4.39 7.92 9.57
N HIS A 97 3.95 9.14 9.89
CA HIS A 97 2.87 9.32 10.86
C HIS A 97 1.54 8.92 10.23
N LEU A 98 0.58 8.55 11.06
CA LEU A 98 -0.79 8.31 10.60
C LEU A 98 -1.47 9.64 10.24
N TYR A 99 -2.43 9.57 9.33
CA TYR A 99 -3.25 10.73 9.01
C TYR A 99 -4.21 11.02 10.16
N GLU A 100 -4.37 12.30 10.48
CA GLU A 100 -5.37 12.75 11.47
C GLU A 100 -6.81 12.72 10.93
N TYR A 101 -6.94 12.50 9.65
CA TYR A 101 -8.17 12.47 8.89
C TYR A 101 -8.39 11.08 8.30
N GLY A 102 -9.65 10.63 8.25
CA GLY A 102 -10.02 9.31 7.77
C GLY A 102 -9.92 8.22 8.83
N THR A 103 -9.85 6.97 8.39
CA THR A 103 -9.92 5.79 9.27
C THR A 103 -8.68 4.88 9.18
N ILE A 104 -7.58 5.37 8.62
CA ILE A 104 -6.37 4.57 8.47
C ILE A 104 -5.76 4.32 9.85
N GLY A 105 -5.90 3.10 10.35
CA GLY A 105 -5.28 2.65 11.61
C GLY A 105 -3.88 2.08 11.44
N ILE A 106 -3.54 1.62 10.22
CA ILE A 106 -2.25 0.99 9.93
C ILE A 106 -1.67 1.59 8.64
N PHE A 107 -0.40 1.99 8.71
CA PHE A 107 0.36 2.49 7.57
C PHE A 107 1.62 1.66 7.38
N GLY A 108 1.84 1.15 6.16
CA GLY A 108 3.04 0.40 5.79
C GLY A 108 3.82 1.11 4.69
N ALA A 109 5.11 1.33 4.89
CA ALA A 109 6.03 1.84 3.88
C ALA A 109 6.99 0.73 3.46
N ILE A 110 6.91 0.33 2.20
CA ILE A 110 7.76 -0.70 1.60
C ILE A 110 8.97 -0.02 0.97
N GLY A 111 10.16 -0.45 1.33
CA GLY A 111 11.41 0.06 0.77
C GLY A 111 11.90 -0.78 -0.40
N ARG A 112 12.98 -0.29 -1.02
CA ARG A 112 13.65 -1.00 -2.12
C ARG A 112 14.12 -2.39 -1.70
N ALA A 113 13.99 -3.34 -2.62
CA ALA A 113 14.57 -4.67 -2.44
C ALA A 113 16.08 -4.63 -2.69
N ARG A 114 16.86 -5.25 -1.80
CA ARG A 114 18.32 -5.38 -1.88
C ARG A 114 18.71 -6.84 -1.81
N THR A 115 19.83 -7.18 -2.44
CA THR A 115 20.44 -8.50 -2.27
C THR A 115 21.40 -8.43 -1.11
N GLU A 116 21.14 -9.21 -0.06
CA GLU A 116 21.97 -9.29 1.13
C GLU A 116 22.45 -10.73 1.33
N LEU A 117 23.62 -10.88 1.99
CA LEU A 117 24.11 -12.17 2.44
C LEU A 117 23.46 -12.48 3.80
N VAL A 118 22.66 -13.52 3.84
CA VAL A 118 21.95 -13.96 5.06
C VAL A 118 22.45 -15.33 5.47
N GLY A 119 22.75 -15.51 6.74
CA GLY A 119 23.10 -16.82 7.29
C GLY A 119 21.84 -17.67 7.45
N ASP A 120 21.83 -18.84 6.83
CA ASP A 120 20.79 -19.84 7.10
C ASP A 120 20.98 -20.40 8.52
N PRO A 121 20.00 -20.23 9.41
CA PRO A 121 20.12 -20.68 10.80
C PRO A 121 20.21 -22.21 10.93
N ASN A 122 19.77 -22.98 9.93
CA ASN A 122 19.80 -24.43 9.96
C ASN A 122 21.11 -25.04 9.44
N THR A 123 21.68 -24.40 8.42
CA THR A 123 22.89 -24.94 7.75
C THR A 123 24.13 -24.15 8.06
N GLY A 124 24.02 -22.93 8.63
CA GLY A 124 25.13 -22.01 8.86
C GLY A 124 25.75 -21.44 7.58
N ARG A 125 25.20 -21.72 6.42
CA ARG A 125 25.70 -21.22 5.13
C ARG A 125 25.21 -19.81 4.88
N MET A 126 26.04 -19.00 4.25
CA MET A 126 25.66 -17.67 3.78
C MET A 126 25.02 -17.79 2.40
N GLU A 127 23.79 -17.30 2.29
CA GLU A 127 23.05 -17.31 1.04
C GLU A 127 22.70 -15.88 0.63
N ARG A 128 22.63 -15.63 -0.69
CA ARG A 128 22.16 -14.36 -1.22
C ARG A 128 20.64 -14.38 -1.27
N GLN A 129 20.04 -13.50 -0.51
CA GLN A 129 18.58 -13.35 -0.46
C GLN A 129 18.17 -11.93 -0.86
N ARG A 130 17.06 -11.80 -1.58
CA ARG A 130 16.41 -10.51 -1.84
C ARG A 130 15.58 -10.11 -0.63
N ILE A 131 15.94 -9.02 0.00
CA ILE A 131 15.26 -8.53 1.20
C ILE A 131 14.68 -7.15 0.91
N ALA A 132 13.40 -6.96 1.23
CA ALA A 132 12.77 -5.66 1.31
C ALA A 132 12.38 -5.37 2.76
N SER A 133 12.66 -4.16 3.22
CA SER A 133 12.25 -3.72 4.55
C SER A 133 10.88 -3.04 4.46
N VAL A 134 10.03 -3.30 5.43
CA VAL A 134 8.74 -2.61 5.58
C VAL A 134 8.71 -1.94 6.94
N ARG A 135 8.35 -0.67 6.98
CA ARG A 135 8.13 0.07 8.22
C ARG A 135 6.65 0.25 8.45
N TRP A 136 6.23 -0.01 9.68
CA TRP A 136 4.85 0.03 10.08
C TRP A 136 4.62 1.13 11.10
N SER A 137 3.54 1.89 10.91
CA SER A 137 2.96 2.77 11.92
C SER A 137 1.52 2.31 12.18
N PHE A 138 1.11 2.26 13.42
CA PHE A 138 -0.24 1.85 13.81
C PHE A 138 -0.78 2.77 14.89
N ASP A 139 -2.11 2.81 14.99
CA ASP A 139 -2.83 3.65 15.94
C ASP A 139 -3.11 2.85 17.23
N GLU A 140 -2.42 3.18 18.31
CA GLU A 140 -2.62 2.53 19.61
C GLU A 140 -4.01 2.74 20.23
N ARG A 141 -4.79 3.67 19.69
CA ARG A 141 -6.21 3.82 20.07
C ARG A 141 -7.08 2.67 19.54
N VAL A 142 -6.63 2.01 18.46
CA VAL A 142 -7.33 0.87 17.85
C VAL A 142 -6.83 -0.44 18.43
N GLU A 143 -5.52 -0.55 18.67
CA GLU A 143 -4.86 -1.79 19.07
C GLU A 143 -3.57 -1.50 19.84
N ASP A 144 -3.31 -2.24 20.89
CA ASP A 144 -2.08 -2.09 21.66
C ASP A 144 -0.84 -2.64 20.90
N GLY A 145 0.35 -2.16 21.29
CA GLY A 145 1.60 -2.53 20.63
C GLY A 145 1.95 -4.01 20.69
N LEU A 146 1.47 -4.74 21.69
CA LEU A 146 1.70 -6.19 21.82
C LEU A 146 0.92 -6.94 20.75
N TYR A 147 -0.36 -6.61 20.59
CA TYR A 147 -1.25 -7.24 19.63
C TYR A 147 -0.84 -6.89 18.18
N ALA A 148 -0.54 -5.61 17.93
CA ALA A 148 0.02 -5.15 16.65
C ALA A 148 1.31 -5.91 16.30
N GLY A 149 2.18 -6.15 17.30
CA GLY A 149 3.40 -6.94 17.13
C GLY A 149 3.14 -8.40 16.70
N TYR A 150 2.10 -9.04 17.23
CA TYR A 150 1.68 -10.37 16.77
C TYR A 150 1.13 -10.34 15.34
N GLY A 151 0.32 -9.35 15.01
CA GLY A 151 -0.22 -9.15 13.67
C GLY A 151 0.90 -8.97 12.63
N ILE A 152 1.87 -8.11 12.91
CA ILE A 152 3.02 -7.86 12.03
C ILE A 152 3.87 -9.13 11.86
N LYS A 153 4.13 -9.89 12.92
CA LYS A 153 4.84 -11.17 12.83
C LYS A 153 4.09 -12.20 12.00
N PHE A 154 2.76 -12.20 12.08
CA PHE A 154 1.92 -13.06 11.26
C PHE A 154 2.00 -12.67 9.78
N VAL A 155 1.81 -11.39 9.45
CA VAL A 155 1.96 -10.87 8.08
C VAL A 155 3.35 -11.17 7.51
N LYS A 156 4.40 -10.94 8.31
CA LYS A 156 5.77 -11.27 7.90
C LYS A 156 5.90 -12.75 7.49
N ARG A 157 5.39 -13.68 8.28
CA ARG A 157 5.44 -15.12 7.96
C ARG A 157 4.69 -15.46 6.67
N LEU A 158 3.53 -14.82 6.45
CA LEU A 158 2.77 -15.00 5.21
C LEU A 158 3.53 -14.47 3.98
N MET A 159 4.24 -13.36 4.12
CA MET A 159 5.05 -12.79 3.03
C MET A 159 6.32 -13.61 2.73
N GLU A 160 6.95 -14.18 3.76
CA GLU A 160 8.17 -14.98 3.61
C GLU A 160 7.89 -16.39 3.08
N ASP A 161 6.77 -16.99 3.43
CA ASP A 161 6.34 -18.31 2.96
C ASP A 161 4.80 -18.37 2.82
N PRO A 162 4.26 -17.83 1.73
CA PRO A 162 2.81 -17.77 1.53
C PRO A 162 2.15 -19.13 1.46
N VAL A 163 2.85 -20.14 0.95
CA VAL A 163 2.31 -21.51 0.84
C VAL A 163 2.12 -22.14 2.21
N LYS A 164 3.13 -22.06 3.07
CA LYS A 164 2.99 -22.53 4.47
C LYS A 164 2.03 -21.68 5.28
N GLY A 165 1.87 -20.40 4.91
CA GLY A 165 0.89 -19.51 5.50
C GLY A 165 -0.56 -19.87 5.17
N GLY A 166 -0.80 -20.86 4.30
CA GLY A 166 -2.14 -21.29 3.89
C GLY A 166 -2.78 -20.39 2.83
N ILE A 167 -2.02 -19.49 2.23
CA ILE A 167 -2.48 -18.71 1.08
C ILE A 167 -2.51 -19.65 -0.13
N ALA A 168 -3.70 -19.90 -0.65
CA ALA A 168 -3.85 -20.61 -1.91
C ALA A 168 -3.32 -19.74 -3.05
N VAL A 169 -2.07 -19.98 -3.46
CA VAL A 169 -1.40 -19.20 -4.51
C VAL A 169 -1.86 -19.64 -5.91
N GLY A 170 -2.76 -20.59 -5.99
CA GLY A 170 -3.23 -21.19 -7.24
C GLY A 170 -2.45 -22.45 -7.60
N ASP A 171 -2.76 -22.99 -8.76
CA ASP A 171 -2.03 -24.12 -9.34
C ASP A 171 -0.69 -23.68 -9.96
N ASP A 172 0.14 -24.65 -10.37
CA ASP A 172 1.44 -24.38 -10.98
C ASP A 172 1.36 -23.49 -12.24
N ALA A 173 0.26 -23.58 -12.99
CA ALA A 173 0.01 -22.74 -14.16
C ALA A 173 -0.20 -21.28 -13.76
N THR A 174 -0.88 -21.03 -12.63
CA THR A 174 -1.09 -19.69 -12.05
C THR A 174 0.22 -19.08 -11.57
N LEU A 175 1.07 -19.88 -10.92
CA LEU A 175 2.40 -19.43 -10.49
C LEU A 175 3.32 -19.11 -11.67
N ALA A 176 3.26 -19.89 -12.75
CA ALA A 176 3.99 -19.63 -13.98
C ALA A 176 3.55 -18.31 -14.65
N GLN A 177 2.24 -18.04 -14.65
CA GLN A 177 1.70 -16.77 -15.17
C GLN A 177 2.15 -15.55 -14.33
N LEU A 178 2.18 -15.69 -13.00
CA LEU A 178 2.69 -14.64 -12.13
C LEU A 178 4.19 -14.39 -12.34
N GLY A 179 4.97 -15.45 -12.51
CA GLY A 179 6.41 -15.36 -12.81
C GLY A 179 6.69 -14.76 -14.19
N ALA A 180 5.91 -15.11 -15.21
CA ALA A 180 6.04 -14.51 -16.55
C ALA A 180 5.71 -12.99 -16.54
N VAL A 181 4.75 -12.60 -15.71
CA VAL A 181 4.37 -11.21 -15.50
C VAL A 181 5.45 -10.41 -14.77
N GLU A 182 6.18 -11.03 -13.85
CA GLU A 182 7.29 -10.38 -13.15
C GLU A 182 8.50 -10.16 -14.08
N LEU A 183 8.75 -11.08 -15.00
CA LEU A 183 9.77 -10.95 -16.04
C LEU A 183 9.47 -9.81 -17.04
N ASP A 184 8.21 -9.57 -17.36
CA ASP A 184 7.82 -8.48 -18.27
C ASP A 184 7.98 -7.09 -17.61
N LEU A 185 7.92 -6.99 -16.28
CA LEU A 185 8.23 -5.76 -15.55
C LEU A 185 9.71 -5.38 -15.61
N THR A 186 10.61 -6.37 -15.75
CA THR A 186 12.04 -6.13 -15.88
C THR A 186 12.44 -5.73 -17.29
N ALA A 187 11.68 -6.13 -18.32
CA ALA A 187 11.92 -5.77 -19.71
C ALA A 187 11.62 -4.28 -20.03
N GLY A 188 10.75 -3.64 -19.22
CA GLY A 188 10.44 -2.21 -19.36
C GLY A 188 11.38 -1.25 -18.62
N SER A 189 12.38 -1.77 -17.89
CA SER A 189 13.29 -0.99 -17.02
C SER A 189 14.71 -0.84 -17.59
N SER A 190 14.93 -1.05 -18.88
CA SER A 190 16.25 -0.92 -19.49
C SER A 190 16.58 0.48 -19.99
N ASP A 191 16.08 1.54 -19.36
CA ASP A 191 16.68 2.86 -19.52
C ASP A 191 17.71 3.05 -18.39
N SER A 192 18.94 2.71 -18.73
CA SER A 192 20.13 2.92 -17.93
C SER A 192 20.33 4.41 -17.66
N VAL A 193 20.05 4.82 -16.42
CA VAL A 193 20.66 6.04 -15.90
C VAL A 193 22.08 5.68 -15.49
N VAL A 194 23.02 6.00 -16.35
CA VAL A 194 24.44 6.06 -16.02
C VAL A 194 24.59 7.29 -15.13
N VAL A 195 24.87 7.09 -13.86
CA VAL A 195 25.36 8.15 -12.97
C VAL A 195 26.87 8.08 -13.06
N ASP A 196 27.48 9.04 -13.74
CA ASP A 196 28.93 9.27 -13.70
C ASP A 196 29.30 9.71 -12.29
N ASP A 197 30.21 8.95 -11.67
CA ASP A 197 30.94 9.33 -10.47
C ASP A 197 31.93 10.46 -10.81
N ALA A 198 31.76 11.61 -10.19
CA ALA A 198 32.78 12.64 -10.06
C ALA A 198 32.86 13.11 -8.61
#